data_047499698258625f6b7cc689a57355f6
#
_entry.id   047499698258625f6b7cc689a57355f6
#
_cell.length_a   1.000
_cell.length_b   1.000
_cell.length_c   1.000
_cell.angle_alpha   90.00
_cell.angle_beta   90.00
_cell.angle_gamma   90.00
#
_symmetry.space_group_name_H-M   'P 1'
#
loop_
_entity.id
_entity.type
_entity.pdbx_description
1 polymer ?
#
loop_
_entity_poly.entity_id
_entity_poly.type
_entity_poly.pdbx_seq_one_letter_code
_entity_poly.pdbx_strand_id
1 'polypeptide(L)'
;MSDEIMSKYSRFMFRHHPWHGVGTGKKAPELVNAYVELTPTDTVKYEIDKNTGFLKLDRPQVFSSQCPSLYGLIPRTYCGPRVAEYFAQKAKLDKIPGDLDPLDICILSEKPIFKSDILVEAKPIGGLRMIDNGEADDKIIAVLKGDLVYGNWNNITDCPPNLIDRLRHYFLTYKDLPSINLGKTEIVHTYDREEAFEVIKLSQMDYNEKFVELGEVLKATFPE
;
A
#
# COMPACT_ATOMS: atom_id res chain seq x y z
N MET A 1 -9.42 36.90 5.95
CA MET A 1 -10.22 35.71 6.31
C MET A 1 -9.66 35.25 7.63
N SER A 2 -10.48 35.04 8.67
CA SER A 2 -9.93 34.61 9.97
C SER A 2 -9.43 33.18 9.88
N ASP A 3 -8.40 32.81 10.69
CA ASP A 3 -7.83 31.48 10.73
C ASP A 3 -8.89 30.40 11.01
N GLU A 4 -9.92 30.74 11.77
CA GLU A 4 -11.07 29.89 12.07
C GLU A 4 -11.91 29.57 10.81
N ILE A 5 -12.11 30.57 9.92
CA ILE A 5 -12.82 30.36 8.65
C ILE A 5 -11.98 29.52 7.71
N MET A 6 -10.67 29.75 7.61
CA MET A 6 -9.76 28.95 6.81
C MET A 6 -9.72 27.49 7.27
N SER A 7 -9.61 27.25 8.58
CA SER A 7 -9.64 25.91 9.16
C SER A 7 -10.95 25.17 8.85
N LYS A 8 -12.10 25.86 8.97
CA LYS A 8 -13.42 25.26 8.72
C LYS A 8 -13.64 24.85 7.26
N TYR A 9 -13.11 25.63 6.30
CA TYR A 9 -13.37 25.42 4.88
C TYR A 9 -12.20 24.85 4.09
N SER A 10 -11.00 24.73 4.69
CA SER A 10 -9.81 24.22 4.00
C SER A 10 -10.03 22.84 3.36
N ARG A 11 -10.75 21.95 4.03
CA ARG A 11 -11.11 20.62 3.50
C ARG A 11 -12.00 20.63 2.24
N PHE A 12 -12.63 21.77 1.96
CA PHE A 12 -13.45 21.96 0.75
C PHE A 12 -12.70 22.71 -0.35
N MET A 13 -11.60 23.36 0.01
CA MET A 13 -10.82 24.20 -0.92
C MET A 13 -9.64 23.44 -1.55
N PHE A 14 -9.13 22.40 -0.86
CA PHE A 14 -7.93 21.70 -1.26
C PHE A 14 -8.18 20.19 -1.27
N ARG A 15 -7.60 19.51 -2.28
CA ARG A 15 -7.54 18.06 -2.27
C ARG A 15 -6.55 17.62 -1.19
N HIS A 16 -6.95 16.69 -0.35
CA HIS A 16 -6.06 16.10 0.64
C HIS A 16 -4.95 15.30 -0.04
N HIS A 17 -3.74 15.43 0.48
CA HIS A 17 -2.62 14.61 0.06
C HIS A 17 -2.95 13.12 0.32
N PRO A 18 -2.89 12.22 -0.68
CA PRO A 18 -3.33 10.83 -0.50
C PRO A 18 -2.61 10.08 0.62
N TRP A 19 -1.31 10.33 0.80
CA TRP A 19 -0.52 9.70 1.86
C TRP A 19 -0.76 10.34 3.23
N HIS A 20 -0.69 11.67 3.31
CA HIS A 20 -0.65 12.40 4.59
C HIS A 20 -1.99 12.93 5.04
N GLY A 21 -2.83 13.36 4.12
CA GLY A 21 -4.10 14.04 4.40
C GLY A 21 -5.30 13.11 4.59
N VAL A 22 -5.17 11.83 4.23
CA VAL A 22 -6.21 10.81 4.40
C VAL A 22 -5.83 9.93 5.59
N GLY A 23 -6.79 9.57 6.46
CA GLY A 23 -6.55 8.63 7.56
C GLY A 23 -6.49 7.19 7.07
N THR A 24 -5.78 6.32 7.80
CA THR A 24 -5.68 4.89 7.52
C THR A 24 -7.04 4.16 7.54
N GLY A 25 -8.01 4.71 8.23
CA GLY A 25 -9.35 4.13 8.42
C GLY A 25 -9.70 3.99 9.90
N LYS A 26 -10.98 4.26 10.25
CA LYS A 26 -11.45 4.19 11.67
C LYS A 26 -11.41 2.77 12.24
N LYS A 27 -11.39 1.76 11.39
CA LYS A 27 -11.38 0.34 11.77
C LYS A 27 -10.06 -0.35 11.38
N ALA A 28 -8.99 0.43 11.14
CA ALA A 28 -7.69 -0.16 10.88
C ALA A 28 -7.19 -0.92 12.13
N PRO A 29 -6.56 -2.08 11.96
CA PRO A 29 -6.14 -2.69 10.69
C PRO A 29 -7.20 -3.58 10.00
N GLU A 30 -8.38 -3.82 10.59
CA GLU A 30 -9.39 -4.76 10.07
C GLU A 30 -10.04 -4.27 8.76
N LEU A 31 -10.12 -2.95 8.59
CA LEU A 31 -10.61 -2.29 7.40
C LEU A 31 -9.81 -1.00 7.22
N VAL A 32 -9.09 -0.91 6.12
CA VAL A 32 -8.21 0.23 5.83
C VAL A 32 -8.71 1.03 4.64
N ASN A 33 -8.43 2.33 4.65
CA ASN A 33 -8.45 3.14 3.44
C ASN A 33 -7.22 2.79 2.59
N ALA A 34 -7.40 2.75 1.29
CA ALA A 34 -6.32 2.58 0.33
C ALA A 34 -6.48 3.57 -0.82
N TYR A 35 -5.39 4.19 -1.20
CA TYR A 35 -5.33 5.03 -2.39
C TYR A 35 -4.81 4.20 -3.55
N VAL A 36 -5.62 4.09 -4.61
CA VAL A 36 -5.32 3.28 -5.78
C VAL A 36 -4.51 4.10 -6.78
N GLU A 37 -3.30 3.63 -7.06
CA GLU A 37 -2.38 4.23 -8.04
C GLU A 37 -2.43 3.50 -9.38
N LEU A 38 -2.69 2.19 -9.35
CA LEU A 38 -2.61 1.32 -10.51
C LEU A 38 -3.82 0.39 -10.57
N THR A 39 -4.31 0.19 -11.80
CA THR A 39 -5.38 -0.77 -12.10
C THR A 39 -4.84 -1.95 -12.92
N PRO A 40 -5.57 -3.08 -13.00
CA PRO A 40 -5.14 -4.21 -13.83
C PRO A 40 -5.09 -3.93 -15.34
N THR A 41 -5.53 -2.78 -15.79
CA THR A 41 -5.52 -2.39 -17.21
C THR A 41 -4.44 -1.38 -17.56
N ASP A 42 -3.72 -0.88 -16.56
CA ASP A 42 -2.68 0.11 -16.81
C ASP A 42 -1.42 -0.54 -17.41
N THR A 43 -0.99 -0.01 -18.54
CA THR A 43 0.25 -0.42 -19.24
C THR A 43 1.45 0.42 -18.83
N VAL A 44 1.24 1.37 -17.92
CA VAL A 44 2.28 2.21 -17.33
C VAL A 44 2.12 2.19 -15.82
N LYS A 45 3.24 2.32 -15.09
CA LYS A 45 3.20 2.46 -13.63
C LYS A 45 2.96 3.92 -13.27
N TYR A 46 1.96 4.15 -12.44
CA TYR A 46 1.73 5.41 -11.75
C TYR A 46 2.10 5.27 -10.27
N GLU A 47 2.54 6.35 -9.68
CA GLU A 47 2.75 6.49 -8.24
C GLU A 47 2.49 7.93 -7.79
N ILE A 48 2.20 8.16 -6.53
CA ILE A 48 2.09 9.53 -6.03
C ILE A 48 3.46 10.21 -6.01
N ASP A 49 3.48 11.47 -6.39
CA ASP A 49 4.57 12.35 -6.01
C ASP A 49 4.48 12.65 -4.51
N LYS A 50 5.48 12.23 -3.75
CA LYS A 50 5.48 12.27 -2.27
C LYS A 50 5.43 13.69 -1.71
N ASN A 51 5.78 14.71 -2.48
CA ASN A 51 5.75 16.11 -2.05
C ASN A 51 4.41 16.78 -2.33
N THR A 52 3.79 16.45 -3.46
CA THR A 52 2.58 17.13 -3.94
C THR A 52 1.31 16.31 -3.79
N GLY A 53 1.43 14.98 -3.69
CA GLY A 53 0.30 14.05 -3.66
C GLY A 53 -0.40 13.86 -5.01
N PHE A 54 0.10 14.44 -6.09
CA PHE A 54 -0.43 14.14 -7.41
C PHE A 54 0.03 12.78 -7.89
N LEU A 55 -0.86 12.07 -8.57
CA LEU A 55 -0.51 10.85 -9.28
C LEU A 55 0.35 11.24 -10.49
N LYS A 56 1.56 10.69 -10.57
CA LYS A 56 2.50 10.90 -11.69
C LYS A 56 2.80 9.58 -12.39
N LEU A 57 3.16 9.66 -13.66
CA LEU A 57 3.71 8.53 -14.39
C LEU A 57 5.13 8.28 -13.92
N ASP A 58 5.38 7.08 -13.37
CA ASP A 58 6.72 6.61 -12.98
C ASP A 58 7.46 6.05 -14.21
N ARG A 59 6.93 4.99 -14.82
CA ARG A 59 7.50 4.37 -16.00
C ARG A 59 6.49 3.53 -16.78
N PRO A 60 6.73 3.25 -18.07
CA PRO A 60 6.01 2.18 -18.76
C PRO A 60 6.24 0.82 -18.07
N GLN A 61 5.23 -0.03 -18.08
CA GLN A 61 5.39 -1.42 -17.64
C GLN A 61 6.31 -2.18 -18.61
N VAL A 62 7.05 -3.16 -18.08
CA VAL A 62 7.97 -3.95 -18.91
C VAL A 62 7.18 -4.97 -19.73
N PHE A 63 7.16 -4.79 -21.05
CA PHE A 63 6.54 -5.69 -22.03
C PHE A 63 5.09 -6.12 -21.65
N SER A 64 4.90 -7.39 -21.28
CA SER A 64 3.60 -7.97 -20.92
C SER A 64 3.29 -7.87 -19.42
N SER A 65 4.13 -7.21 -18.62
CA SER A 65 3.87 -7.06 -17.18
C SER A 65 2.68 -6.14 -16.96
N GLN A 66 1.66 -6.66 -16.28
CA GLN A 66 0.48 -5.93 -15.83
C GLN A 66 0.16 -6.33 -14.40
N CYS A 67 -0.07 -5.37 -13.53
CA CYS A 67 -0.45 -5.65 -12.16
C CYS A 67 -1.78 -6.39 -12.13
N PRO A 68 -1.88 -7.58 -11.52
CA PRO A 68 -3.11 -8.38 -11.62
C PRO A 68 -4.22 -7.99 -10.64
N SER A 69 -4.04 -6.92 -9.87
CA SER A 69 -4.99 -6.38 -8.90
C SER A 69 -5.01 -4.85 -8.96
N LEU A 70 -5.94 -4.21 -8.28
CA LEU A 70 -5.72 -2.82 -7.91
C LEU A 70 -4.49 -2.76 -7.01
N TYR A 71 -3.66 -1.74 -7.20
CA TYR A 71 -2.44 -1.55 -6.44
C TYR A 71 -2.31 -0.09 -6.03
N GLY A 72 -1.75 0.13 -4.87
CA GLY A 72 -1.52 1.46 -4.33
C GLY A 72 -1.02 1.40 -2.91
N LEU A 73 -1.31 2.41 -2.11
CA LEU A 73 -0.77 2.58 -0.78
C LEU A 73 -1.86 2.67 0.29
N ILE A 74 -1.48 2.34 1.53
CA ILE A 74 -2.29 2.61 2.72
C ILE A 74 -1.88 3.97 3.27
N PRO A 75 -2.81 4.96 3.37
CA PRO A 75 -2.51 6.29 3.91
C PRO A 75 -1.99 6.24 5.34
N ARG A 76 -1.11 7.20 5.69
CA ARG A 76 -0.50 7.34 7.03
C ARG A 76 0.18 6.06 7.52
N THR A 77 0.89 5.39 6.62
CA THR A 77 1.81 4.29 6.92
C THR A 77 3.21 4.64 6.44
N TYR A 78 4.22 3.98 6.99
CA TYR A 78 5.63 4.19 6.62
C TYR A 78 6.41 2.93 6.94
N CYS A 79 7.12 2.39 5.97
CA CYS A 79 7.96 1.20 6.13
C CYS A 79 9.34 1.61 6.69
N GLY A 80 9.34 1.98 7.96
CA GLY A 80 10.50 2.47 8.70
C GLY A 80 11.17 1.39 9.55
N PRO A 81 11.86 1.80 10.63
CA PRO A 81 12.67 0.87 11.44
C PRO A 81 11.89 -0.29 12.07
N ARG A 82 10.65 -0.07 12.54
CA ARG A 82 9.87 -1.14 13.20
C ARG A 82 9.41 -2.19 12.20
N VAL A 83 8.94 -1.74 11.03
CA VAL A 83 8.57 -2.66 9.94
C VAL A 83 9.79 -3.46 9.51
N ALA A 84 10.94 -2.80 9.32
CA ALA A 84 12.18 -3.45 8.93
C ALA A 84 12.68 -4.49 9.97
N GLU A 85 12.63 -4.16 11.26
CA GLU A 85 12.98 -5.08 12.34
C GLU A 85 12.05 -6.29 12.38
N TYR A 86 10.74 -6.07 12.29
CA TYR A 86 9.76 -7.14 12.26
C TYR A 86 9.95 -8.04 11.03
N PHE A 87 10.21 -7.42 9.86
CA PHE A 87 10.55 -8.13 8.64
C PHE A 87 11.76 -9.03 8.85
N ALA A 88 12.88 -8.49 9.36
CA ALA A 88 14.12 -9.24 9.60
C ALA A 88 13.87 -10.43 10.52
N GLN A 89 13.15 -10.23 11.62
CA GLN A 89 12.79 -11.29 12.57
C GLN A 89 12.03 -12.43 11.87
N LYS A 90 11.02 -12.10 11.08
CA LYS A 90 10.17 -13.09 10.41
C LYS A 90 10.87 -13.78 9.23
N ALA A 91 11.74 -13.07 8.53
CA ALA A 91 12.56 -13.59 7.43
C ALA A 91 13.83 -14.33 7.92
N LYS A 92 14.11 -14.31 9.23
CA LYS A 92 15.33 -14.86 9.85
C LYS A 92 16.61 -14.25 9.26
N LEU A 93 16.58 -12.94 9.08
CA LEU A 93 17.72 -12.12 8.64
C LEU A 93 18.30 -11.37 9.84
N ASP A 94 19.59 -11.10 9.81
CA ASP A 94 20.24 -10.30 10.86
C ASP A 94 19.76 -8.85 10.84
N LYS A 95 19.61 -8.27 9.64
CA LYS A 95 19.15 -6.91 9.41
C LYS A 95 18.72 -6.70 7.97
N ILE A 96 17.74 -5.84 7.77
CA ILE A 96 17.32 -5.32 6.46
C ILE A 96 16.82 -3.88 6.65
N PRO A 97 17.11 -2.92 5.76
CA PRO A 97 16.47 -1.61 5.81
C PRO A 97 15.04 -1.69 5.30
N GLY A 98 14.15 -0.83 5.77
CA GLY A 98 12.86 -0.57 5.13
C GLY A 98 13.03 0.29 3.88
N ASP A 99 12.07 0.25 2.97
CA ASP A 99 12.08 1.03 1.72
C ASP A 99 11.77 2.53 1.94
N LEU A 100 11.34 2.89 3.16
CA LEU A 100 11.00 4.26 3.57
C LEU A 100 9.80 4.86 2.81
N ASP A 101 8.95 4.00 2.29
CA ASP A 101 7.74 4.34 1.54
C ASP A 101 6.46 4.05 2.33
N PRO A 102 5.29 4.54 1.88
CA PRO A 102 4.02 4.09 2.43
C PRO A 102 3.85 2.58 2.18
N LEU A 103 3.15 1.90 3.09
CA LEU A 103 2.90 0.47 2.96
C LEU A 103 2.00 0.17 1.76
N ASP A 104 2.48 -0.67 0.88
CA ASP A 104 1.82 -1.09 -0.36
C ASP A 104 0.65 -2.05 -0.11
N ILE A 105 -0.37 -1.96 -0.97
CA ILE A 105 -1.55 -2.81 -0.89
C ILE A 105 -2.01 -3.30 -2.28
N CYS A 106 -2.26 -4.61 -2.38
CA CYS A 106 -2.92 -5.26 -3.51
C CYS A 106 -4.38 -5.54 -3.15
N ILE A 107 -5.32 -5.00 -3.91
CA ILE A 107 -6.74 -5.13 -3.61
C ILE A 107 -7.43 -5.99 -4.66
N LEU A 108 -7.94 -7.13 -4.22
CA LEU A 108 -8.68 -8.07 -5.04
C LEU A 108 -10.15 -7.62 -5.14
N SER A 109 -10.69 -7.66 -6.35
CA SER A 109 -12.08 -7.36 -6.65
C SER A 109 -12.60 -8.27 -7.78
N GLU A 110 -13.81 -8.79 -7.63
CA GLU A 110 -14.48 -9.57 -8.67
C GLU A 110 -14.83 -8.67 -9.86
N LYS A 111 -15.30 -7.44 -9.60
CA LYS A 111 -15.60 -6.49 -10.66
C LYS A 111 -14.34 -5.75 -11.11
N PRO A 112 -14.11 -5.63 -12.42
CA PRO A 112 -13.00 -4.85 -12.93
C PRO A 112 -13.21 -3.36 -12.65
N ILE A 113 -12.16 -2.74 -12.10
CA ILE A 113 -12.10 -1.30 -11.85
C ILE A 113 -11.01 -0.74 -12.73
N PHE A 114 -11.38 0.24 -13.57
CA PHE A 114 -10.52 0.81 -14.62
C PHE A 114 -10.02 2.22 -14.28
N LYS A 115 -10.24 2.68 -13.04
CA LYS A 115 -9.89 4.02 -12.63
C LYS A 115 -8.92 3.98 -11.47
N SER A 116 -7.76 4.56 -11.66
CA SER A 116 -6.80 4.93 -10.62
C SER A 116 -7.15 6.32 -10.04
N ASP A 117 -6.35 6.81 -9.11
CA ASP A 117 -6.56 8.09 -8.43
C ASP A 117 -7.88 8.13 -7.64
N ILE A 118 -8.21 7.03 -7.00
CA ILE A 118 -9.40 6.88 -6.16
C ILE A 118 -9.05 6.35 -4.77
N LEU A 119 -9.89 6.70 -3.81
CA LEU A 119 -9.85 6.16 -2.47
C LEU A 119 -10.88 5.04 -2.34
N VAL A 120 -10.46 3.89 -1.81
CA VAL A 120 -11.32 2.75 -1.54
C VAL A 120 -11.12 2.26 -0.10
N GLU A 121 -12.08 1.50 0.42
CA GLU A 121 -11.89 0.75 1.66
C GLU A 121 -11.63 -0.73 1.33
N ALA A 122 -10.62 -1.31 1.95
CA ALA A 122 -10.21 -2.69 1.72
C ALA A 122 -10.01 -3.44 3.04
N LYS A 123 -10.36 -4.73 3.04
CA LYS A 123 -10.19 -5.64 4.16
C LYS A 123 -8.93 -6.46 3.95
N PRO A 124 -7.84 -6.25 4.73
CA PRO A 124 -6.64 -7.07 4.67
C PRO A 124 -6.94 -8.53 5.01
N ILE A 125 -6.38 -9.44 4.23
CA ILE A 125 -6.53 -10.89 4.41
C ILE A 125 -5.18 -11.60 4.56
N GLY A 126 -4.07 -10.92 4.33
CA GLY A 126 -2.70 -11.43 4.42
C GLY A 126 -1.73 -10.52 3.67
N GLY A 127 -0.56 -11.05 3.31
CA GLY A 127 0.43 -10.30 2.56
C GLY A 127 1.57 -11.15 2.01
N LEU A 128 2.45 -10.48 1.26
CA LEU A 128 3.69 -11.03 0.73
C LEU A 128 4.86 -10.32 1.41
N ARG A 129 5.75 -11.08 2.03
CA ARG A 129 7.03 -10.59 2.52
C ARG A 129 8.02 -10.57 1.38
N MET A 130 8.31 -9.40 0.86
CA MET A 130 9.12 -9.19 -0.31
C MET A 130 10.40 -8.44 0.02
N ILE A 131 11.50 -8.84 -0.59
CA ILE A 131 12.75 -8.08 -0.64
C ILE A 131 12.86 -7.51 -2.05
N ASP A 132 12.98 -6.19 -2.17
CA ASP A 132 13.26 -5.53 -3.44
C ASP A 132 14.57 -4.75 -3.32
N ASN A 133 15.56 -5.11 -4.15
CA ASN A 133 16.89 -4.48 -4.15
C ASN A 133 17.59 -4.46 -2.76
N GLY A 134 17.28 -5.41 -1.89
CA GLY A 134 17.85 -5.53 -0.55
C GLY A 134 17.12 -4.73 0.52
N GLU A 135 15.95 -4.18 0.23
CA GLU A 135 15.05 -3.47 1.14
C GLU A 135 13.82 -4.31 1.46
N ALA A 136 13.30 -4.16 2.67
CA ALA A 136 12.04 -4.77 3.11
C ALA A 136 10.88 -4.03 2.45
N ASP A 137 10.10 -4.74 1.64
CA ASP A 137 9.05 -4.18 0.80
C ASP A 137 7.80 -5.09 0.85
N ASP A 138 7.15 -5.13 2.02
CA ASP A 138 5.94 -5.93 2.26
C ASP A 138 4.76 -5.43 1.41
N LYS A 139 3.98 -6.38 0.84
CA LYS A 139 2.76 -6.09 0.09
C LYS A 139 1.55 -6.65 0.83
N ILE A 140 0.68 -5.80 1.34
CA ILE A 140 -0.59 -6.24 1.93
C ILE A 140 -1.50 -6.76 0.83
N ILE A 141 -2.15 -7.90 1.07
CA ILE A 141 -3.21 -8.43 0.21
C ILE A 141 -4.54 -8.21 0.90
N ALA A 142 -5.47 -7.59 0.20
CA ALA A 142 -6.78 -7.22 0.72
C ALA A 142 -7.89 -7.51 -0.29
N VAL A 143 -9.14 -7.52 0.20
CA VAL A 143 -10.34 -7.62 -0.61
C VAL A 143 -11.09 -6.28 -0.56
N LEU A 144 -11.60 -5.84 -1.70
CA LEU A 144 -12.41 -4.62 -1.78
C LEU A 144 -13.63 -4.72 -0.87
N LYS A 145 -13.85 -3.70 -0.05
CA LYS A 145 -15.06 -3.64 0.80
C LYS A 145 -16.32 -3.66 -0.05
N GLY A 146 -17.26 -4.52 0.32
CA GLY A 146 -18.55 -4.67 -0.38
C GLY A 146 -18.49 -5.57 -1.62
N ASP A 147 -17.34 -6.18 -1.92
CA ASP A 147 -17.29 -7.23 -2.93
C ASP A 147 -18.13 -8.43 -2.48
N LEU A 148 -19.11 -8.84 -3.30
CA LEU A 148 -20.05 -9.90 -2.95
C LEU A 148 -19.49 -11.31 -3.18
N VAL A 149 -18.45 -11.44 -4.00
CA VAL A 149 -17.82 -12.74 -4.33
C VAL A 149 -16.65 -13.00 -3.38
N TYR A 150 -15.74 -12.03 -3.24
CA TYR A 150 -14.54 -12.16 -2.45
C TYR A 150 -14.70 -11.65 -1.01
N GLY A 151 -15.78 -10.93 -0.71
CA GLY A 151 -16.00 -10.27 0.58
C GLY A 151 -16.09 -11.22 1.78
N ASN A 152 -16.33 -12.53 1.56
CA ASN A 152 -16.33 -13.56 2.59
C ASN A 152 -14.93 -14.07 2.97
N TRP A 153 -13.90 -13.77 2.17
CA TRP A 153 -12.54 -14.17 2.53
C TRP A 153 -12.05 -13.34 3.72
N ASN A 154 -11.62 -14.01 4.76
CA ASN A 154 -11.13 -13.41 5.99
C ASN A 154 -9.65 -13.67 6.24
N ASN A 155 -9.08 -14.63 5.50
CA ASN A 155 -7.67 -14.98 5.55
C ASN A 155 -7.18 -15.27 4.13
N ILE A 156 -5.89 -15.16 3.92
CA ILE A 156 -5.27 -15.46 2.62
C ILE A 156 -5.51 -16.91 2.19
N THR A 157 -5.71 -17.81 3.13
CA THR A 157 -6.04 -19.21 2.89
C THR A 157 -7.45 -19.44 2.32
N ASP A 158 -8.33 -18.45 2.42
CA ASP A 158 -9.67 -18.50 1.81
C ASP A 158 -9.59 -18.16 0.30
N CYS A 159 -8.50 -17.53 -0.11
CA CYS A 159 -8.25 -17.15 -1.49
C CYS A 159 -7.75 -18.36 -2.30
N PRO A 160 -8.25 -18.58 -3.52
CA PRO A 160 -7.69 -19.61 -4.41
C PRO A 160 -6.17 -19.43 -4.58
N PRO A 161 -5.35 -20.47 -4.36
CA PRO A 161 -3.89 -20.34 -4.39
C PRO A 161 -3.35 -19.71 -5.68
N ASN A 162 -3.95 -20.01 -6.81
CA ASN A 162 -3.53 -19.47 -8.11
C ASN A 162 -3.68 -17.94 -8.24
N LEU A 163 -4.56 -17.30 -7.44
CA LEU A 163 -4.63 -15.85 -7.40
C LEU A 163 -3.42 -15.25 -6.67
N ILE A 164 -2.98 -15.89 -5.61
CA ILE A 164 -1.77 -15.51 -4.89
C ILE A 164 -0.53 -15.78 -5.74
N ASP A 165 -0.46 -16.93 -6.41
CA ASP A 165 0.64 -17.24 -7.32
C ASP A 165 0.75 -16.23 -8.47
N ARG A 166 -0.38 -15.72 -8.97
CA ARG A 166 -0.39 -14.69 -10.01
C ARG A 166 0.19 -13.36 -9.50
N LEU A 167 -0.10 -12.97 -8.25
CA LEU A 167 0.51 -11.80 -7.61
C LEU A 167 2.03 -12.04 -7.41
N ARG A 168 2.40 -13.20 -6.88
CA ARG A 168 3.81 -13.60 -6.71
C ARG A 168 4.57 -13.56 -8.02
N HIS A 169 4.01 -14.14 -9.08
CA HIS A 169 4.62 -14.14 -10.42
C HIS A 169 4.84 -12.70 -10.91
N TYR A 170 3.83 -11.83 -10.78
CA TYR A 170 3.97 -10.43 -11.17
C TYR A 170 5.14 -9.77 -10.45
N PHE A 171 5.19 -9.80 -9.12
CA PHE A 171 6.24 -9.14 -8.35
C PHE A 171 7.63 -9.74 -8.56
N LEU A 172 7.73 -11.03 -8.87
CA LEU A 172 9.01 -11.68 -9.18
C LEU A 172 9.55 -11.35 -10.58
N THR A 173 8.68 -10.92 -11.51
CA THR A 173 9.07 -10.79 -12.93
C THR A 173 8.82 -9.40 -13.54
N TYR A 174 8.10 -8.51 -12.85
CA TYR A 174 7.65 -7.23 -13.42
C TYR A 174 8.77 -6.26 -13.78
N LYS A 175 9.97 -6.45 -13.25
CA LYS A 175 11.18 -5.69 -13.58
C LYS A 175 12.14 -6.44 -14.51
N ASP A 176 11.90 -7.73 -14.78
CA ASP A 176 12.84 -8.57 -15.52
C ASP A 176 12.82 -8.23 -17.01
N LEU A 177 14.01 -8.03 -17.55
CA LEU A 177 14.26 -7.93 -18.99
C LEU A 177 15.09 -9.14 -19.44
N PRO A 178 14.80 -9.73 -20.61
CA PRO A 178 15.56 -10.89 -21.10
C PRO A 178 17.06 -10.70 -21.21
N SER A 179 17.49 -9.44 -21.34
CA SER A 179 18.91 -9.07 -21.55
C SER A 179 19.55 -8.35 -20.36
N ILE A 180 18.79 -7.94 -19.35
CA ILE A 180 19.27 -7.10 -18.24
C ILE A 180 18.59 -7.52 -16.95
N ASN A 181 19.37 -7.95 -15.97
CA ASN A 181 18.89 -8.19 -14.63
C ASN A 181 18.85 -6.86 -13.87
N LEU A 182 17.67 -6.22 -13.78
CA LEU A 182 17.48 -4.88 -13.22
C LEU A 182 17.21 -4.86 -11.71
N GLY A 183 17.57 -5.89 -11.01
CA GLY A 183 17.40 -5.98 -9.56
C GLY A 183 16.96 -7.36 -9.13
N LYS A 184 17.20 -7.70 -7.89
CA LYS A 184 16.78 -8.98 -7.32
C LYS A 184 15.56 -8.76 -6.46
N THR A 185 14.41 -9.18 -6.95
CA THR A 185 13.19 -9.28 -6.16
C THR A 185 13.04 -10.71 -5.64
N GLU A 186 12.74 -10.84 -4.35
CA GLU A 186 12.52 -12.13 -3.70
C GLU A 186 11.25 -12.08 -2.85
N ILE A 187 10.40 -13.09 -2.94
CA ILE A 187 9.26 -13.27 -2.03
C ILE A 187 9.63 -14.36 -1.05
N VAL A 188 10.00 -13.94 0.16
CA VAL A 188 10.47 -14.82 1.24
C VAL A 188 9.32 -15.63 1.80
N HIS A 189 8.14 -15.01 1.96
CA HIS A 189 7.02 -15.61 2.67
C HIS A 189 5.68 -15.01 2.24
N THR A 190 4.64 -15.84 2.26
CA THR A 190 3.25 -15.40 2.21
C THR A 190 2.68 -15.55 3.60
N TYR A 191 2.09 -14.51 4.18
CA TYR A 191 1.63 -14.49 5.54
C TYR A 191 0.12 -14.20 5.65
N ASP A 192 -0.44 -14.59 6.78
CA ASP A 192 -1.86 -14.52 7.07
C ASP A 192 -2.34 -13.11 7.48
N ARG A 193 -3.63 -13.01 7.78
CA ARG A 193 -4.25 -11.75 8.19
C ARG A 193 -3.69 -11.18 9.47
N GLU A 194 -3.41 -12.01 10.46
CA GLU A 194 -2.93 -11.55 11.76
C GLU A 194 -1.56 -10.89 11.63
N GLU A 195 -0.70 -11.47 10.81
CA GLU A 195 0.60 -10.89 10.49
C GLU A 195 0.46 -9.61 9.66
N ALA A 196 -0.48 -9.54 8.70
CA ALA A 196 -0.80 -8.32 7.97
C ALA A 196 -1.25 -7.19 8.89
N PHE A 197 -2.07 -7.50 9.89
CA PHE A 197 -2.50 -6.53 10.90
C PHE A 197 -1.34 -5.98 11.70
N GLU A 198 -0.37 -6.82 12.05
CA GLU A 198 0.82 -6.38 12.78
C GLU A 198 1.70 -5.47 11.92
N VAL A 199 1.95 -5.81 10.65
CA VAL A 199 2.69 -4.96 9.71
C VAL A 199 2.02 -3.60 9.57
N ILE A 200 0.69 -3.54 9.41
CA ILE A 200 -0.07 -2.29 9.33
C ILE A 200 0.09 -1.45 10.59
N LYS A 201 0.00 -2.04 11.80
CA LYS A 201 0.17 -1.31 13.07
C LYS A 201 1.59 -0.74 13.19
N LEU A 202 2.60 -1.55 12.92
CA LEU A 202 4.00 -1.12 12.97
C LEU A 202 4.28 0.01 11.99
N SER A 203 3.75 -0.08 10.76
CA SER A 203 3.92 0.98 9.76
C SER A 203 3.20 2.29 10.15
N GLN A 204 2.06 2.22 10.85
CA GLN A 204 1.41 3.40 11.43
C GLN A 204 2.25 4.01 12.57
N MET A 205 2.87 3.18 13.39
CA MET A 205 3.77 3.66 14.46
C MET A 205 4.98 4.36 13.87
N ASP A 206 5.63 3.77 12.86
CA ASP A 206 6.74 4.37 12.15
C ASP A 206 6.33 5.70 11.48
N TYR A 207 5.15 5.76 10.86
CA TYR A 207 4.61 6.99 10.29
C TYR A 207 4.43 8.08 11.33
N ASN A 208 3.78 7.76 12.45
CA ASN A 208 3.51 8.73 13.51
C ASN A 208 4.80 9.29 14.13
N GLU A 209 5.84 8.47 14.25
CA GLU A 209 7.14 8.93 14.74
C GLU A 209 7.88 9.77 13.69
N LYS A 210 7.87 9.33 12.43
CA LYS A 210 8.56 10.04 11.33
C LYS A 210 7.96 11.40 11.03
N PHE A 211 6.63 11.53 11.12
CA PHE A 211 5.88 12.70 10.70
C PHE A 211 5.12 13.39 11.85
N VAL A 212 5.70 13.43 13.04
CA VAL A 212 5.11 14.06 14.23
C VAL A 212 4.66 15.49 13.97
N GLU A 213 5.54 16.34 13.45
CA GLU A 213 5.24 17.76 13.18
C GLU A 213 4.12 17.92 12.15
N LEU A 214 4.15 17.13 11.09
CA LEU A 214 3.08 17.13 10.08
C LEU A 214 1.74 16.71 10.70
N GLY A 215 1.74 15.71 11.58
CA GLY A 215 0.55 15.24 12.29
C GLY A 215 -0.10 16.35 13.13
N GLU A 216 0.69 17.16 13.79
CA GLU A 216 0.21 18.30 14.57
C GLU A 216 -0.40 19.39 13.67
N VAL A 217 0.27 19.74 12.58
CA VAL A 217 -0.26 20.70 11.58
C VAL A 217 -1.56 20.20 10.96
N LEU A 218 -1.64 18.93 10.58
CA LEU A 218 -2.86 18.35 9.99
C LEU A 218 -4.03 18.38 10.98
N LYS A 219 -3.82 18.05 12.25
CA LYS A 219 -4.85 18.11 13.29
C LYS A 219 -5.34 19.54 13.53
N ALA A 220 -4.43 20.50 13.52
CA ALA A 220 -4.78 21.91 13.69
C ALA A 220 -5.55 22.46 12.48
N THR A 221 -5.19 22.03 11.26
CA THR A 221 -5.79 22.54 10.03
C THR A 221 -7.09 21.82 9.65
N PHE A 222 -7.18 20.53 9.95
CA PHE A 222 -8.33 19.67 9.62
C PHE A 222 -8.79 18.89 10.86
N PRO A 223 -9.45 19.56 11.83
CA PRO A 223 -10.01 18.89 13.00
C PRO A 223 -11.07 17.85 12.56
N GLU A 224 -11.08 16.69 13.23
CA GLU A 224 -11.99 15.55 12.95
C GLU A 224 -13.46 15.90 13.19
#